data_0910686cd28c08add12e141b20b9f210
#
_entry.id   0910686cd28c08add12e141b20b9f210
#
_cell.length_a   1.000
_cell.length_b   1.000
_cell.length_c   1.000
_cell.angle_alpha   90.00
_cell.angle_beta   90.00
_cell.angle_gamma   90.00
#
_symmetry.space_group_name_H-M   'P 1'
#
loop_
_entity.id
_entity.type
_entity.pdbx_description
1 polymer ?
#
loop_
_entity_poly.entity_id
_entity_poly.type
_entity_poly.pdbx_seq_one_letter_code
_entity_poly.pdbx_strand_id
1 'polypeptide(L)'
;AAQLSGDDAAAGKFFHAMAEQSEPETRYLGLHGMLTQAMHEGHQEEALELAKQASELKPKTDTVVETLFDLQVKTGDWLDAEETVKKAVKAKHIGADAGKRRRAVIAYQQSMEAESEGRFDDALGHAKRAVNLAPSFVPAATRYADLLADAGKRRRAVSVIEEAWVRQPHPHLAAAMERLSAGGAEDRLHAMERLAGYNRDHEESHIALARAALSAQRWSEARQHLDIVAGTHPTSRVARLMAELEEGEKSDTEASRNWLKRAATAEPDAAWICESCGNVVAEWEPVCGRCEKFDTYLWMPPPRVSQISQVEENVVQHGVDIGPEIDGDAEHVMPPRSGA
;
A
#
# COMPACT_ATOMS: atom_id res chain seq x y z
N ALA A 1 16.40 -30.59 -16.38
CA ALA A 1 17.18 -30.56 -17.64
C ALA A 1 16.37 -29.84 -18.75
N ALA A 2 15.15 -30.30 -19.11
CA ALA A 2 14.33 -29.70 -20.18
C ALA A 2 14.05 -28.20 -19.96
N GLN A 3 13.65 -27.82 -18.75
CA GLN A 3 13.43 -26.42 -18.37
C GLN A 3 14.70 -25.55 -18.49
N LEU A 4 15.86 -26.09 -18.11
CA LEU A 4 17.15 -25.40 -18.21
C LEU A 4 17.66 -25.28 -19.67
N SER A 5 17.15 -26.12 -20.57
CA SER A 5 17.44 -26.05 -22.01
C SER A 5 16.42 -25.22 -22.79
N GLY A 6 15.40 -24.67 -22.14
CA GLY A 6 14.35 -23.88 -22.80
C GLY A 6 13.32 -24.72 -23.59
N ASP A 7 13.28 -26.02 -23.38
CA ASP A 7 12.28 -26.91 -24.00
C ASP A 7 11.04 -27.07 -23.09
N ASP A 8 10.17 -26.06 -23.08
CA ASP A 8 8.99 -26.03 -22.25
C ASP A 8 7.99 -27.14 -22.61
N ALA A 9 7.90 -27.52 -23.86
CA ALA A 9 7.02 -28.61 -24.31
C ALA A 9 7.46 -29.98 -23.79
N ALA A 10 8.76 -30.25 -23.77
CA ALA A 10 9.30 -31.46 -23.15
C ALA A 10 9.16 -31.42 -21.64
N ALA A 11 9.41 -30.26 -21.00
CA ALA A 11 9.23 -30.07 -19.57
C ALA A 11 7.79 -30.36 -19.14
N GLY A 12 6.80 -29.83 -19.86
CA GLY A 12 5.37 -30.08 -19.59
C GLY A 12 5.01 -31.54 -19.60
N LYS A 13 5.47 -32.31 -20.63
CA LYS A 13 5.23 -33.76 -20.69
C LYS A 13 5.80 -34.51 -19.47
N PHE A 14 6.98 -34.12 -19.00
CA PHE A 14 7.59 -34.72 -17.81
C PHE A 14 6.80 -34.37 -16.54
N PHE A 15 6.35 -33.12 -16.38
CA PHE A 15 5.55 -32.72 -15.24
C PHE A 15 4.22 -33.44 -15.20
N HIS A 16 3.53 -33.61 -16.34
CA HIS A 16 2.32 -34.41 -16.40
C HIS A 16 2.56 -35.86 -16.00
N ALA A 17 3.58 -36.50 -16.52
CA ALA A 17 3.94 -37.86 -16.16
C ALA A 17 4.28 -38.03 -14.65
N MET A 18 4.91 -37.00 -14.05
CA MET A 18 5.18 -36.96 -12.61
C MET A 18 3.90 -36.75 -11.79
N ALA A 19 2.98 -35.89 -12.25
CA ALA A 19 1.72 -35.63 -11.56
C ALA A 19 0.78 -36.83 -11.52
N GLU A 20 0.92 -37.77 -12.46
CA GLU A 20 0.15 -39.04 -12.51
C GLU A 20 0.72 -40.15 -11.58
N GLN A 21 1.91 -39.97 -11.03
CA GLN A 21 2.51 -40.98 -10.14
C GLN A 21 1.76 -41.05 -8.83
N SER A 22 1.72 -42.28 -8.26
CA SER A 22 1.10 -42.54 -6.95
C SER A 22 1.93 -42.06 -5.77
N GLU A 23 3.24 -41.86 -5.97
CA GLU A 23 4.17 -41.41 -4.94
C GLU A 23 3.97 -39.90 -4.69
N PRO A 24 3.61 -39.50 -3.43
CA PRO A 24 3.18 -38.12 -3.14
C PRO A 24 4.23 -37.04 -3.44
N GLU A 25 5.52 -37.32 -3.24
CA GLU A 25 6.62 -36.39 -3.51
C GLU A 25 6.74 -36.11 -5.01
N THR A 26 6.76 -37.17 -5.82
CA THR A 26 6.87 -37.08 -7.28
C THR A 26 5.66 -36.41 -7.86
N ARG A 27 4.45 -36.76 -7.38
CA ARG A 27 3.20 -36.11 -7.80
C ARG A 27 3.20 -34.61 -7.47
N TYR A 28 3.62 -34.22 -6.27
CA TYR A 28 3.75 -32.83 -5.87
C TYR A 28 4.69 -32.06 -6.79
N LEU A 29 5.89 -32.63 -7.11
CA LEU A 29 6.84 -31.99 -8.01
C LEU A 29 6.28 -31.82 -9.42
N GLY A 30 5.51 -32.78 -9.92
CA GLY A 30 4.78 -32.67 -11.19
C GLY A 30 3.78 -31.51 -11.19
N LEU A 31 2.90 -31.48 -10.19
CA LEU A 31 1.91 -30.40 -10.04
C LEU A 31 2.56 -29.03 -9.87
N HIS A 32 3.64 -28.94 -9.10
CA HIS A 32 4.37 -27.68 -8.93
C HIS A 32 5.03 -27.20 -10.23
N GLY A 33 5.57 -28.12 -11.02
CA GLY A 33 6.13 -27.80 -12.33
C GLY A 33 5.07 -27.29 -13.31
N MET A 34 3.92 -27.98 -13.38
CA MET A 34 2.76 -27.55 -14.19
C MET A 34 2.21 -26.19 -13.72
N LEU A 35 2.08 -25.96 -12.40
CA LEU A 35 1.66 -24.71 -11.81
C LEU A 35 2.57 -23.55 -12.25
N THR A 36 3.89 -23.76 -12.17
CA THR A 36 4.87 -22.74 -12.58
C THR A 36 4.75 -22.42 -14.05
N GLN A 37 4.54 -23.42 -14.90
CA GLN A 37 4.35 -23.24 -16.33
C GLN A 37 3.05 -22.49 -16.62
N ALA A 38 1.89 -22.89 -16.03
CA ALA A 38 0.60 -22.24 -16.20
C ALA A 38 0.65 -20.75 -15.73
N MET A 39 1.36 -20.46 -14.64
CA MET A 39 1.58 -19.08 -14.19
C MET A 39 2.40 -18.26 -15.21
N HIS A 40 3.43 -18.84 -15.79
CA HIS A 40 4.27 -18.17 -16.78
C HIS A 40 3.52 -17.90 -18.10
N GLU A 41 2.64 -18.81 -18.50
CA GLU A 41 1.81 -18.71 -19.69
C GLU A 41 0.56 -17.83 -19.46
N GLY A 42 0.28 -17.43 -18.21
CA GLY A 42 -0.87 -16.59 -17.84
C GLY A 42 -2.21 -17.35 -17.77
N HIS A 43 -2.18 -18.67 -17.68
CA HIS A 43 -3.35 -19.53 -17.56
C HIS A 43 -3.84 -19.58 -16.10
N GLN A 44 -4.50 -18.51 -15.64
CA GLN A 44 -4.82 -18.30 -14.22
C GLN A 44 -5.75 -19.37 -13.64
N GLU A 45 -6.78 -19.80 -14.37
CA GLU A 45 -7.73 -20.82 -13.91
C GLU A 45 -7.05 -22.19 -13.73
N GLU A 46 -6.22 -22.59 -14.69
CA GLU A 46 -5.42 -23.82 -14.62
C GLU A 46 -4.42 -23.75 -13.46
N ALA A 47 -3.72 -22.62 -13.31
CA ALA A 47 -2.78 -22.41 -12.21
C ALA A 47 -3.49 -22.51 -10.84
N LEU A 48 -4.69 -21.96 -10.70
CA LEU A 48 -5.48 -22.05 -9.47
C LEU A 48 -5.84 -23.51 -9.14
N GLU A 49 -6.28 -24.28 -10.11
CA GLU A 49 -6.62 -25.69 -9.91
C GLU A 49 -5.39 -26.54 -9.51
N LEU A 50 -4.27 -26.30 -10.18
CA LEU A 50 -2.99 -26.97 -9.86
C LEU A 50 -2.46 -26.59 -8.46
N ALA A 51 -2.62 -25.31 -8.07
CA ALA A 51 -2.26 -24.84 -6.73
C ALA A 51 -3.15 -25.47 -5.64
N LYS A 52 -4.45 -25.65 -5.89
CA LYS A 52 -5.37 -26.36 -4.97
C LYS A 52 -4.88 -27.81 -4.76
N GLN A 53 -4.63 -28.55 -5.83
CA GLN A 53 -4.16 -29.92 -5.77
C GLN A 53 -2.78 -30.03 -5.07
N ALA A 54 -1.84 -29.15 -5.37
CA ALA A 54 -0.53 -29.13 -4.73
C ALA A 54 -0.63 -28.83 -3.22
N SER A 55 -1.52 -27.91 -2.83
CA SER A 55 -1.78 -27.57 -1.43
C SER A 55 -2.42 -28.72 -0.64
N GLU A 56 -3.25 -29.53 -1.26
CA GLU A 56 -3.82 -30.75 -0.63
C GLU A 56 -2.75 -31.80 -0.32
N LEU A 57 -1.77 -31.96 -1.22
CA LEU A 57 -0.67 -32.92 -1.03
C LEU A 57 0.34 -32.46 0.03
N LYS A 58 0.65 -31.14 0.03
CA LYS A 58 1.62 -30.55 0.96
C LYS A 58 1.06 -29.29 1.64
N PRO A 59 0.10 -29.43 2.55
CA PRO A 59 -0.56 -28.28 3.20
C PRO A 59 0.36 -27.50 4.16
N LYS A 60 1.58 -27.96 4.38
CA LYS A 60 2.57 -27.31 5.25
C LYS A 60 3.68 -26.58 4.48
N THR A 61 3.55 -26.42 3.17
CA THR A 61 4.55 -25.73 2.37
C THR A 61 4.13 -24.27 2.16
N ASP A 62 4.82 -23.33 2.80
CA ASP A 62 4.49 -21.89 2.82
C ASP A 62 4.32 -21.32 1.42
N THR A 63 5.24 -21.63 0.49
CA THR A 63 5.22 -21.10 -0.87
C THR A 63 3.96 -21.50 -1.65
N VAL A 64 3.49 -22.74 -1.49
CA VAL A 64 2.28 -23.22 -2.18
C VAL A 64 1.03 -22.55 -1.62
N VAL A 65 0.97 -22.40 -0.29
CA VAL A 65 -0.17 -21.73 0.37
C VAL A 65 -0.24 -20.25 -0.02
N GLU A 66 0.91 -19.58 -0.12
CA GLU A 66 0.95 -18.18 -0.61
C GLU A 66 0.58 -18.08 -2.09
N THR A 67 1.12 -18.94 -2.95
CA THR A 67 0.75 -18.97 -4.37
C THR A 67 -0.74 -19.24 -4.57
N LEU A 68 -1.32 -20.19 -3.81
CA LEU A 68 -2.74 -20.46 -3.85
C LEU A 68 -3.56 -19.24 -3.44
N PHE A 69 -3.17 -18.58 -2.35
CA PHE A 69 -3.82 -17.37 -1.87
C PHE A 69 -3.76 -16.24 -2.92
N ASP A 70 -2.59 -15.99 -3.52
CA ASP A 70 -2.40 -14.95 -4.54
C ASP A 70 -3.26 -15.21 -5.78
N LEU A 71 -3.36 -16.48 -6.21
CA LEU A 71 -4.23 -16.88 -7.34
C LEU A 71 -5.71 -16.68 -7.01
N GLN A 72 -6.15 -17.08 -5.80
CA GLN A 72 -7.53 -16.86 -5.35
C GLN A 72 -7.90 -15.37 -5.29
N VAL A 73 -6.97 -14.52 -4.85
CA VAL A 73 -7.15 -13.06 -4.87
C VAL A 73 -7.26 -12.53 -6.30
N LYS A 74 -6.41 -12.98 -7.23
CA LYS A 74 -6.41 -12.56 -8.63
C LYS A 74 -7.70 -12.98 -9.38
N THR A 75 -8.23 -14.15 -9.03
CA THR A 75 -9.48 -14.65 -9.65
C THR A 75 -10.74 -14.15 -8.95
N GLY A 76 -10.61 -13.39 -7.84
CA GLY A 76 -11.76 -12.92 -7.07
C GLY A 76 -12.43 -14.00 -6.22
N ASP A 77 -11.75 -15.09 -5.94
CA ASP A 77 -12.29 -16.22 -5.17
C ASP A 77 -12.14 -15.97 -3.65
N TRP A 78 -12.84 -14.93 -3.18
CA TRP A 78 -12.67 -14.38 -1.81
C TRP A 78 -13.04 -15.37 -0.69
N LEU A 79 -14.00 -16.26 -0.96
CA LEU A 79 -14.41 -17.26 0.05
C LEU A 79 -13.29 -18.30 0.27
N ASP A 80 -12.74 -18.82 -0.81
CA ASP A 80 -11.63 -19.76 -0.76
C ASP A 80 -10.36 -19.08 -0.24
N ALA A 81 -10.09 -17.83 -0.63
CA ALA A 81 -8.99 -17.04 -0.11
C ALA A 81 -9.07 -16.87 1.41
N GLU A 82 -10.26 -16.57 1.96
CA GLU A 82 -10.44 -16.49 3.42
C GLU A 82 -10.18 -17.82 4.11
N GLU A 83 -10.63 -18.92 3.53
CA GLU A 83 -10.41 -20.25 4.09
C GLU A 83 -8.92 -20.64 4.05
N THR A 84 -8.23 -20.30 2.96
CA THR A 84 -6.77 -20.48 2.83
C THR A 84 -6.04 -19.71 3.93
N VAL A 85 -6.40 -18.44 4.19
CA VAL A 85 -5.83 -17.65 5.30
C VAL A 85 -6.09 -18.30 6.66
N LYS A 86 -7.29 -18.83 6.93
CA LYS A 86 -7.62 -19.49 8.19
C LYS A 86 -6.77 -20.74 8.39
N LYS A 87 -6.60 -21.54 7.33
CA LYS A 87 -5.73 -22.75 7.36
C LYS A 87 -4.27 -22.39 7.58
N ALA A 88 -3.76 -21.33 6.93
CA ALA A 88 -2.40 -20.84 7.09
C ALA A 88 -2.13 -20.35 8.52
N VAL A 89 -3.06 -19.63 9.14
CA VAL A 89 -2.94 -19.22 10.56
C VAL A 89 -2.92 -20.46 11.48
N LYS A 90 -3.82 -21.42 11.26
CA LYS A 90 -3.88 -22.66 12.06
C LYS A 90 -2.59 -23.48 11.92
N ALA A 91 -2.01 -23.52 10.75
CA ALA A 91 -0.74 -24.19 10.46
C ALA A 91 0.50 -23.39 10.94
N LYS A 92 0.32 -22.15 11.41
CA LYS A 92 1.37 -21.19 11.83
C LYS A 92 2.28 -20.72 10.68
N HIS A 93 1.83 -20.78 9.44
CA HIS A 93 2.52 -20.18 8.29
C HIS A 93 2.47 -18.66 8.34
N ILE A 94 1.36 -18.10 8.82
CA ILE A 94 1.22 -16.66 9.07
C ILE A 94 0.78 -16.40 10.50
N GLY A 95 1.22 -15.28 11.06
CA GLY A 95 0.84 -14.84 12.39
C GLY A 95 -0.65 -14.51 12.49
N ALA A 96 -1.22 -14.64 13.70
CA ALA A 96 -2.65 -14.41 13.92
C ALA A 96 -3.10 -13.01 13.51
N ASP A 97 -2.30 -11.98 13.77
CA ASP A 97 -2.65 -10.58 13.44
C ASP A 97 -2.54 -10.30 11.94
N ALA A 98 -1.52 -10.85 11.26
CA ALA A 98 -1.44 -10.82 9.80
C ALA A 98 -2.64 -11.54 9.15
N GLY A 99 -3.04 -12.69 9.72
CA GLY A 99 -4.23 -13.39 9.27
C GLY A 99 -5.52 -12.60 9.47
N LYS A 100 -5.67 -11.90 10.60
CA LYS A 100 -6.80 -10.98 10.81
C LYS A 100 -6.79 -9.85 9.79
N ARG A 101 -5.62 -9.26 9.53
CA ARG A 101 -5.46 -8.18 8.55
C ARG A 101 -5.85 -8.65 7.15
N ARG A 102 -5.31 -9.77 6.65
CA ARG A 102 -5.68 -10.33 5.34
C ARG A 102 -7.19 -10.58 5.23
N ARG A 103 -7.81 -11.15 6.26
CA ARG A 103 -9.27 -11.37 6.30
C ARG A 103 -10.07 -10.07 6.35
N ALA A 104 -9.54 -9.02 6.98
CA ALA A 104 -10.19 -7.70 6.98
C ALA A 104 -10.20 -7.10 5.56
N VAL A 105 -9.11 -7.23 4.83
CA VAL A 105 -9.01 -6.77 3.43
C VAL A 105 -9.95 -7.58 2.53
N ILE A 106 -10.01 -8.90 2.68
CA ILE A 106 -10.98 -9.75 1.96
C ILE A 106 -12.42 -9.29 2.27
N ALA A 107 -12.76 -9.08 3.53
CA ALA A 107 -14.08 -8.61 3.92
C ALA A 107 -14.40 -7.21 3.37
N TYR A 108 -13.41 -6.31 3.28
CA TYR A 108 -13.55 -5.02 2.61
C TYR A 108 -13.91 -5.19 1.14
N GLN A 109 -13.21 -6.07 0.42
CA GLN A 109 -13.47 -6.35 -0.99
C GLN A 109 -14.86 -6.98 -1.20
N GLN A 110 -15.23 -7.95 -0.38
CA GLN A 110 -16.57 -8.53 -0.40
C GLN A 110 -17.67 -7.49 -0.17
N SER A 111 -17.39 -6.47 0.67
CA SER A 111 -18.29 -5.34 0.84
C SER A 111 -18.45 -4.52 -0.44
N MET A 112 -17.33 -4.28 -1.18
CA MET A 112 -17.37 -3.56 -2.46
C MET A 112 -18.21 -4.31 -3.51
N GLU A 113 -18.00 -5.61 -3.63
CA GLU A 113 -18.73 -6.47 -4.57
C GLU A 113 -20.21 -6.55 -4.23
N ALA A 114 -20.54 -6.80 -2.97
CA ALA A 114 -21.93 -6.85 -2.53
C ALA A 114 -22.69 -5.56 -2.83
N GLU A 115 -22.05 -4.39 -2.66
CA GLU A 115 -22.65 -3.10 -3.02
C GLU A 115 -22.85 -2.97 -4.53
N SER A 116 -21.85 -3.33 -5.34
CA SER A 116 -21.94 -3.28 -6.80
C SER A 116 -23.07 -4.15 -7.37
N GLU A 117 -23.41 -5.22 -6.65
CA GLU A 117 -24.52 -6.12 -6.96
C GLU A 117 -25.85 -5.70 -6.34
N GLY A 118 -25.88 -4.56 -5.62
CA GLY A 118 -27.10 -4.06 -4.97
C GLY A 118 -27.47 -4.78 -3.68
N ARG A 119 -26.57 -5.62 -3.13
CA ARG A 119 -26.77 -6.36 -1.87
C ARG A 119 -26.27 -5.52 -0.67
N PHE A 120 -26.97 -4.42 -0.38
CA PHE A 120 -26.52 -3.41 0.59
C PHE A 120 -26.42 -3.92 2.03
N ASP A 121 -27.29 -4.83 2.47
CA ASP A 121 -27.21 -5.43 3.82
C ASP A 121 -25.98 -6.32 3.95
N ASP A 122 -25.63 -7.08 2.91
CA ASP A 122 -24.40 -7.89 2.88
C ASP A 122 -23.17 -6.99 2.86
N ALA A 123 -23.18 -5.93 2.05
CA ALA A 123 -22.11 -4.93 1.99
C ALA A 123 -21.84 -4.33 3.36
N LEU A 124 -22.88 -3.93 4.06
CA LEU A 124 -22.79 -3.40 5.43
C LEU A 124 -22.26 -4.45 6.43
N GLY A 125 -22.69 -5.70 6.30
CA GLY A 125 -22.23 -6.83 7.12
C GLY A 125 -20.73 -7.11 6.91
N HIS A 126 -20.27 -7.12 5.67
CA HIS A 126 -18.87 -7.33 5.31
C HIS A 126 -17.98 -6.16 5.76
N ALA A 127 -18.40 -4.91 5.57
CA ALA A 127 -17.68 -3.73 6.05
C ALA A 127 -17.52 -3.74 7.59
N LYS A 128 -18.58 -4.06 8.33
CA LYS A 128 -18.53 -4.24 9.78
C LYS A 128 -17.53 -5.32 10.18
N ARG A 129 -17.52 -6.43 9.48
CA ARG A 129 -16.57 -7.53 9.74
C ARG A 129 -15.13 -7.09 9.50
N ALA A 130 -14.85 -6.32 8.46
CA ALA A 130 -13.53 -5.78 8.16
C ALA A 130 -13.02 -4.90 9.31
N VAL A 131 -13.83 -3.96 9.81
CA VAL A 131 -13.51 -3.10 10.97
C VAL A 131 -13.24 -3.92 12.23
N ASN A 132 -14.06 -4.94 12.50
CA ASN A 132 -13.88 -5.79 13.69
C ASN A 132 -12.59 -6.62 13.63
N LEU A 133 -12.17 -7.06 12.45
CA LEU A 133 -10.94 -7.84 12.25
C LEU A 133 -9.69 -6.97 12.35
N ALA A 134 -9.74 -5.75 11.81
CA ALA A 134 -8.63 -4.80 11.81
C ALA A 134 -9.12 -3.37 12.13
N PRO A 135 -9.28 -3.02 13.41
CA PRO A 135 -9.84 -1.73 13.82
C PRO A 135 -9.01 -0.50 13.45
N SER A 136 -7.74 -0.67 13.10
CA SER A 136 -6.86 0.40 12.56
C SER A 136 -6.89 0.49 11.04
N PHE A 137 -7.68 -0.33 10.36
CA PHE A 137 -7.80 -0.31 8.91
C PHE A 137 -8.70 0.84 8.46
N VAL A 138 -8.11 2.00 8.22
CA VAL A 138 -8.81 3.24 7.85
C VAL A 138 -9.77 3.07 6.67
N PRO A 139 -9.40 2.41 5.54
CA PRO A 139 -10.34 2.20 4.44
C PRO A 139 -11.60 1.44 4.84
N ALA A 140 -11.49 0.43 5.72
CA ALA A 140 -12.67 -0.30 6.19
C ALA A 140 -13.55 0.56 7.12
N ALA A 141 -12.95 1.41 7.96
CA ALA A 141 -13.69 2.29 8.85
C ALA A 141 -14.47 3.36 8.06
N THR A 142 -13.84 4.00 7.07
CA THR A 142 -14.51 4.99 6.21
C THR A 142 -15.64 4.34 5.42
N ARG A 143 -15.40 3.20 4.79
CA ARG A 143 -16.43 2.48 4.04
C ARG A 143 -17.61 2.06 4.91
N TYR A 144 -17.36 1.50 6.10
CA TYR A 144 -18.43 1.11 7.00
C TYR A 144 -19.25 2.31 7.46
N ALA A 145 -18.60 3.46 7.71
CA ALA A 145 -19.29 4.69 8.07
C ALA A 145 -20.14 5.23 6.90
N ASP A 146 -19.65 5.22 5.68
CA ASP A 146 -20.37 5.66 4.49
C ASP A 146 -21.64 4.78 4.29
N LEU A 147 -21.52 3.45 4.31
CA LEU A 147 -22.65 2.52 4.21
C LEU A 147 -23.68 2.69 5.35
N LEU A 148 -23.21 3.00 6.56
CA LEU A 148 -24.10 3.31 7.67
C LEU A 148 -24.87 4.63 7.44
N ALA A 149 -24.23 5.64 6.87
CA ALA A 149 -24.85 6.91 6.54
C ALA A 149 -25.93 6.73 5.47
N ASP A 150 -25.64 5.98 4.43
CA ASP A 150 -26.58 5.64 3.34
C ASP A 150 -27.80 4.85 3.87
N ALA A 151 -27.57 3.98 4.86
CA ALA A 151 -28.63 3.28 5.57
C ALA A 151 -29.36 4.17 6.62
N GLY A 152 -29.14 5.49 6.66
CA GLY A 152 -29.74 6.43 7.60
C GLY A 152 -29.22 6.33 9.05
N LYS A 153 -28.20 5.51 9.32
CA LYS A 153 -27.66 5.23 10.66
C LYS A 153 -26.51 6.20 11.03
N ARG A 154 -26.67 7.49 10.74
CA ARG A 154 -25.63 8.53 10.85
C ARG A 154 -24.92 8.58 12.19
N ARG A 155 -25.66 8.49 13.33
CA ARG A 155 -25.03 8.52 14.67
C ARG A 155 -24.01 7.38 14.83
N ARG A 156 -24.32 6.21 14.28
CA ARG A 156 -23.42 5.05 14.32
C ARG A 156 -22.24 5.22 13.39
N ALA A 157 -22.43 5.83 12.21
CA ALA A 157 -21.35 6.18 11.31
C ALA A 157 -20.32 7.10 11.98
N VAL A 158 -20.80 8.15 12.66
CA VAL A 158 -19.95 9.04 13.46
C VAL A 158 -19.15 8.27 14.52
N SER A 159 -19.79 7.38 15.29
CA SER A 159 -19.10 6.58 16.30
C SER A 159 -17.98 5.71 15.71
N VAL A 160 -18.19 5.13 14.53
CA VAL A 160 -17.16 4.33 13.83
C VAL A 160 -15.94 5.18 13.47
N ILE A 161 -16.15 6.40 12.99
CA ILE A 161 -15.05 7.33 12.66
C ILE A 161 -14.31 7.77 13.93
N GLU A 162 -15.03 8.10 14.99
CA GLU A 162 -14.44 8.47 16.29
C GLU A 162 -13.60 7.33 16.88
N GLU A 163 -14.09 6.10 16.86
CA GLU A 163 -13.35 4.91 17.32
C GLU A 163 -12.10 4.63 16.49
N ALA A 164 -12.15 4.82 15.17
CA ALA A 164 -11.00 4.69 14.30
C ALA A 164 -9.96 5.80 14.55
N TRP A 165 -10.43 7.04 14.75
CA TRP A 165 -9.58 8.19 15.05
C TRP A 165 -8.78 8.04 16.35
N VAL A 166 -9.39 7.48 17.39
CA VAL A 166 -8.70 7.16 18.65
C VAL A 166 -7.45 6.30 18.41
N ARG A 167 -7.53 5.39 17.45
CA ARG A 167 -6.42 4.46 17.14
C ARG A 167 -5.39 5.05 16.19
N GLN A 168 -5.88 5.76 15.18
CA GLN A 168 -5.03 6.29 14.12
C GLN A 168 -5.71 7.51 13.45
N PRO A 169 -5.40 8.73 13.91
CA PRO A 169 -5.81 9.92 13.19
C PRO A 169 -5.35 9.88 11.74
N HIS A 170 -6.25 10.18 10.81
CA HIS A 170 -5.97 10.03 9.39
C HIS A 170 -6.83 11.00 8.56
N PRO A 171 -6.29 11.64 7.49
CA PRO A 171 -7.05 12.61 6.71
C PRO A 171 -8.34 12.05 6.09
N HIS A 172 -8.37 10.77 5.73
CA HIS A 172 -9.59 10.15 5.19
C HIS A 172 -10.69 10.01 6.25
N LEU A 173 -10.34 9.82 7.53
CA LEU A 173 -11.31 9.82 8.62
C LEU A 173 -11.87 11.23 8.87
N ALA A 174 -11.01 12.27 8.83
CA ALA A 174 -11.46 13.65 8.90
C ALA A 174 -12.42 14.00 7.76
N ALA A 175 -12.07 13.64 6.53
CA ALA A 175 -12.94 13.83 5.36
C ALA A 175 -14.27 13.07 5.47
N ALA A 176 -14.27 11.84 6.02
CA ALA A 176 -15.49 11.11 6.29
C ALA A 176 -16.37 11.80 7.36
N MET A 177 -15.75 12.35 8.42
CA MET A 177 -16.49 13.13 9.43
C MET A 177 -17.10 14.40 8.82
N GLU A 178 -16.40 15.10 7.93
CA GLU A 178 -16.94 16.25 7.19
C GLU A 178 -18.19 15.87 6.38
N ARG A 179 -18.14 14.76 5.62
CA ARG A 179 -19.30 14.26 4.86
C ARG A 179 -20.48 13.88 5.77
N LEU A 180 -20.17 13.33 6.93
CA LEU A 180 -21.16 12.99 7.95
C LEU A 180 -21.73 14.23 8.66
N SER A 181 -21.12 15.40 8.61
CA SER A 181 -21.60 16.60 9.28
C SER A 181 -22.71 17.25 8.44
N ALA A 182 -23.93 17.32 8.99
CA ALA A 182 -25.05 18.00 8.35
C ALA A 182 -25.04 19.46 8.77
N GLY A 183 -24.89 20.37 7.84
CA GLY A 183 -24.96 21.78 8.14
C GLY A 183 -23.84 22.59 7.50
N GLY A 184 -23.65 23.81 7.99
CA GLY A 184 -22.68 24.76 7.47
C GLY A 184 -21.25 24.50 7.91
N ALA A 185 -20.38 25.47 7.64
CA ALA A 185 -18.97 25.39 8.01
C ALA A 185 -18.76 25.32 9.53
N GLU A 186 -19.57 26.03 10.31
CA GLU A 186 -19.53 26.00 11.77
C GLU A 186 -19.88 24.60 12.34
N ASP A 187 -20.88 23.93 11.78
CA ASP A 187 -21.23 22.58 12.22
C ASP A 187 -20.12 21.56 11.92
N ARG A 188 -19.44 21.73 10.79
CA ARG A 188 -18.25 20.93 10.44
C ARG A 188 -17.09 21.22 11.38
N LEU A 189 -16.85 22.48 11.74
CA LEU A 189 -15.83 22.84 12.73
C LEU A 189 -16.10 22.18 14.08
N HIS A 190 -17.31 22.29 14.61
CA HIS A 190 -17.69 21.62 15.86
C HIS A 190 -17.53 20.08 15.80
N ALA A 191 -17.82 19.48 14.64
CA ALA A 191 -17.59 18.05 14.46
C ALA A 191 -16.09 17.69 14.49
N MET A 192 -15.24 18.55 13.89
CA MET A 192 -13.79 18.38 13.93
C MET A 192 -13.22 18.62 15.33
N GLU A 193 -13.70 19.62 16.08
CA GLU A 193 -13.29 19.86 17.46
C GLU A 193 -13.54 18.63 18.34
N ARG A 194 -14.72 18.01 18.19
CA ARG A 194 -15.07 16.79 18.90
C ARG A 194 -14.16 15.63 18.47
N LEU A 195 -13.92 15.44 17.19
CA LEU A 195 -13.05 14.38 16.65
C LEU A 195 -11.61 14.55 17.14
N ALA A 196 -11.04 15.75 16.98
CA ALA A 196 -9.70 16.09 17.41
C ALA A 196 -9.53 15.95 18.94
N GLY A 197 -10.59 16.15 19.70
CA GLY A 197 -10.61 15.98 21.14
C GLY A 197 -10.13 14.61 21.63
N TYR A 198 -10.22 13.57 20.79
CA TYR A 198 -9.75 12.22 21.10
C TYR A 198 -8.22 12.04 20.96
N ASN A 199 -7.55 12.89 20.16
CA ASN A 199 -6.09 12.87 19.94
C ASN A 199 -5.57 14.31 19.77
N ARG A 200 -5.62 15.13 20.81
CA ARG A 200 -5.43 16.59 20.76
C ARG A 200 -4.07 17.01 20.23
N ASP A 201 -3.03 16.28 20.58
CA ASP A 201 -1.65 16.64 20.27
C ASP A 201 -1.15 16.01 18.95
N HIS A 202 -2.00 15.26 18.26
CA HIS A 202 -1.64 14.63 17.01
C HIS A 202 -1.64 15.65 15.87
N GLU A 203 -0.62 15.63 15.02
CA GLU A 203 -0.48 16.54 13.87
C GLU A 203 -1.74 16.59 13.00
N GLU A 204 -2.32 15.43 12.68
CA GLU A 204 -3.54 15.36 11.85
C GLU A 204 -4.76 16.04 12.51
N SER A 205 -4.82 16.06 13.86
CA SER A 205 -5.89 16.78 14.59
C SER A 205 -5.77 18.29 14.38
N HIS A 206 -4.55 18.83 14.45
CA HIS A 206 -4.33 20.25 14.18
C HIS A 206 -4.60 20.60 12.71
N ILE A 207 -4.21 19.76 11.75
CA ILE A 207 -4.47 19.99 10.34
C ILE A 207 -5.97 19.95 10.04
N ALA A 208 -6.71 18.97 10.60
CA ALA A 208 -8.14 18.85 10.42
C ALA A 208 -8.90 20.06 11.01
N LEU A 209 -8.51 20.49 12.22
CA LEU A 209 -9.07 21.67 12.86
C LEU A 209 -8.79 22.96 12.06
N ALA A 210 -7.54 23.14 11.63
CA ALA A 210 -7.16 24.30 10.83
C ALA A 210 -7.99 24.40 9.54
N ARG A 211 -8.15 23.29 8.83
CA ARG A 211 -8.93 23.22 7.59
C ARG A 211 -10.42 23.53 7.83
N ALA A 212 -11.00 22.98 8.90
CA ALA A 212 -12.38 23.27 9.27
C ALA A 212 -12.56 24.75 9.68
N ALA A 213 -11.62 25.31 10.44
CA ALA A 213 -11.62 26.71 10.86
C ALA A 213 -11.47 27.66 9.67
N LEU A 214 -10.59 27.36 8.70
CA LEU A 214 -10.47 28.12 7.44
C LEU A 214 -11.81 28.14 6.69
N SER A 215 -12.45 26.98 6.54
CA SER A 215 -13.75 26.88 5.88
C SER A 215 -14.86 27.67 6.60
N ALA A 216 -14.77 27.80 7.94
CA ALA A 216 -15.66 28.60 8.78
C ALA A 216 -15.23 30.08 8.91
N GLN A 217 -14.16 30.49 8.23
CA GLN A 217 -13.56 31.84 8.33
C GLN A 217 -13.13 32.21 9.76
N ARG A 218 -12.79 31.21 10.57
CA ARG A 218 -12.27 31.37 11.94
C ARG A 218 -10.74 31.51 11.89
N TRP A 219 -10.28 32.60 11.30
CA TRP A 219 -8.86 32.82 10.97
C TRP A 219 -7.91 32.67 12.14
N SER A 220 -8.26 33.23 13.31
CA SER A 220 -7.43 33.14 14.51
C SER A 220 -7.25 31.71 15.00
N GLU A 221 -8.30 30.89 14.95
CA GLU A 221 -8.26 29.47 15.36
C GLU A 221 -7.45 28.66 14.34
N ALA A 222 -7.68 28.92 13.05
CA ALA A 222 -6.90 28.28 11.98
C ALA A 222 -5.40 28.55 12.15
N ARG A 223 -5.04 29.80 12.45
CA ARG A 223 -3.64 30.20 12.68
C ARG A 223 -3.03 29.46 13.86
N GLN A 224 -3.71 29.39 14.99
CA GLN A 224 -3.22 28.68 16.17
C GLN A 224 -2.84 27.23 15.85
N HIS A 225 -3.70 26.51 15.13
CA HIS A 225 -3.44 25.13 14.76
C HIS A 225 -2.35 24.99 13.70
N LEU A 226 -2.32 25.88 12.70
CA LEU A 226 -1.30 25.84 11.67
C LEU A 226 0.09 26.20 12.20
N ASP A 227 0.22 27.14 13.12
CA ASP A 227 1.49 27.51 13.73
C ASP A 227 2.13 26.33 14.49
N ILE A 228 1.31 25.43 15.08
CA ILE A 228 1.79 24.24 15.75
C ILE A 228 2.42 23.25 14.75
N VAL A 229 1.79 23.06 13.60
CA VAL A 229 2.23 22.04 12.60
C VAL A 229 3.16 22.60 11.53
N ALA A 230 3.21 23.92 11.36
CA ALA A 230 4.07 24.54 10.34
C ALA A 230 5.56 24.36 10.65
N GLY A 231 5.96 24.40 11.94
CA GLY A 231 7.33 24.18 12.38
C GLY A 231 8.38 24.80 11.47
N THR A 232 9.56 24.18 11.38
CA THR A 232 10.66 24.62 10.51
C THR A 232 10.51 24.11 9.07
N HIS A 233 9.91 22.92 8.91
CA HIS A 233 9.77 22.23 7.62
C HIS A 233 8.34 21.71 7.45
N PRO A 234 7.40 22.60 7.08
CA PRO A 234 6.02 22.19 6.87
C PRO A 234 5.89 21.28 5.64
N THR A 235 4.94 20.34 5.70
CA THR A 235 4.57 19.57 4.51
C THR A 235 3.91 20.45 3.45
N SER A 236 3.82 19.95 2.23
CA SER A 236 3.18 20.66 1.13
C SER A 236 1.72 21.03 1.45
N ARG A 237 0.99 20.13 2.14
CA ARG A 237 -0.40 20.37 2.59
C ARG A 237 -0.48 21.50 3.61
N VAL A 238 0.38 21.51 4.61
CA VAL A 238 0.41 22.56 5.65
C VAL A 238 0.76 23.91 5.04
N ALA A 239 1.75 23.94 4.15
CA ALA A 239 2.15 25.20 3.47
C ALA A 239 1.03 25.77 2.59
N ARG A 240 0.21 24.93 1.94
CA ARG A 240 -0.98 25.39 1.20
C ARG A 240 -2.06 25.96 2.11
N LEU A 241 -2.32 25.33 3.26
CA LEU A 241 -3.28 25.86 4.25
C LEU A 241 -2.82 27.21 4.83
N MET A 242 -1.50 27.38 5.05
CA MET A 242 -0.94 28.68 5.44
C MET A 242 -1.13 29.75 4.36
N ALA A 243 -0.98 29.39 3.09
CA ALA A 243 -1.25 30.31 1.99
C ALA A 243 -2.72 30.76 1.93
N GLU A 244 -3.64 29.82 2.12
CA GLU A 244 -5.07 30.08 2.21
C GLU A 244 -5.42 30.99 3.40
N LEU A 245 -4.78 30.75 4.55
CA LEU A 245 -4.93 31.59 5.74
C LEU A 245 -4.50 33.04 5.50
N GLU A 246 -3.30 33.27 4.94
CA GLU A 246 -2.78 34.63 4.72
C GLU A 246 -3.65 35.41 3.71
N GLU A 247 -4.16 34.74 2.70
CA GLU A 247 -5.06 35.32 1.73
C GLU A 247 -6.43 35.65 2.34
N GLY A 248 -7.01 34.70 3.11
CA GLY A 248 -8.35 34.85 3.69
C GLY A 248 -8.39 35.84 4.85
N GLU A 249 -7.39 35.82 5.77
CA GLU A 249 -7.37 36.65 6.97
C GLU A 249 -7.02 38.11 6.66
N LYS A 250 -5.99 38.35 5.82
CA LYS A 250 -5.39 39.68 5.61
C LYS A 250 -5.43 40.16 4.17
N SER A 251 -5.92 39.35 3.25
CA SER A 251 -5.79 39.57 1.80
C SER A 251 -4.31 39.76 1.37
N ASP A 252 -3.38 39.15 2.11
CA ASP A 252 -1.95 39.28 1.86
C ASP A 252 -1.52 38.30 0.75
N THR A 253 -1.63 38.75 -0.49
CA THR A 253 -1.29 37.98 -1.68
C THR A 253 0.21 37.70 -1.78
N GLU A 254 1.08 38.51 -1.16
CA GLU A 254 2.53 38.29 -1.16
C GLU A 254 2.91 37.17 -0.18
N ALA A 255 2.38 37.23 1.04
CA ALA A 255 2.57 36.15 2.02
C ALA A 255 2.00 34.81 1.50
N SER A 256 0.81 34.82 0.91
CA SER A 256 0.21 33.64 0.29
C SER A 256 1.12 33.04 -0.79
N ARG A 257 1.64 33.86 -1.73
CA ARG A 257 2.58 33.40 -2.76
C ARG A 257 3.87 32.83 -2.18
N ASN A 258 4.38 33.41 -1.10
CA ASN A 258 5.59 32.91 -0.45
C ASN A 258 5.36 31.52 0.16
N TRP A 259 4.19 31.30 0.77
CA TRP A 259 3.81 29.98 1.27
C TRP A 259 3.61 28.95 0.13
N LEU A 260 3.01 29.36 -1.01
CA LEU A 260 2.88 28.48 -2.18
C LEU A 260 4.25 28.09 -2.78
N LYS A 261 5.22 29.02 -2.79
CA LYS A 261 6.61 28.68 -3.17
C LYS A 261 7.23 27.66 -2.22
N ARG A 262 7.02 27.83 -0.92
CA ARG A 262 7.46 26.82 0.09
C ARG A 262 6.77 25.47 -0.13
N ALA A 263 5.46 25.46 -0.42
CA ALA A 263 4.73 24.24 -0.71
C ALA A 263 5.31 23.44 -1.89
N ALA A 264 5.83 24.13 -2.92
CA ALA A 264 6.43 23.48 -4.10
C ALA A 264 7.76 22.74 -3.79
N THR A 265 8.48 23.16 -2.74
CA THR A 265 9.77 22.57 -2.33
C THR A 265 9.68 21.83 -0.99
N ALA A 266 8.51 21.83 -0.35
CA ALA A 266 8.25 21.19 0.93
C ALA A 266 8.35 19.67 0.86
N GLU A 267 8.35 19.05 2.02
CA GLU A 267 8.20 17.59 2.10
C GLU A 267 6.85 17.16 1.52
N PRO A 268 6.85 16.12 0.69
CA PRO A 268 5.61 15.63 0.13
C PRO A 268 4.69 15.10 1.25
N ASP A 269 3.41 15.32 1.07
CA ASP A 269 2.41 14.77 1.98
C ASP A 269 2.39 13.24 1.93
N ALA A 270 2.00 12.60 3.04
CA ALA A 270 1.81 11.16 3.05
C ALA A 270 0.74 10.74 2.02
N ALA A 271 0.95 9.60 1.40
CA ALA A 271 0.06 8.97 0.42
C ALA A 271 0.06 7.45 0.61
N TRP A 272 -0.84 6.76 -0.08
CA TRP A 272 -0.81 5.31 -0.13
C TRP A 272 0.30 4.84 -1.06
N ILE A 273 1.32 4.20 -0.50
CA ILE A 273 2.51 3.75 -1.22
C ILE A 273 2.65 2.25 -1.07
N CYS A 274 2.78 1.56 -2.19
CA CYS A 274 3.07 0.13 -2.18
C CYS A 274 4.49 -0.12 -1.67
N GLU A 275 4.63 -0.82 -0.55
CA GLU A 275 5.93 -1.16 0.06
C GLU A 275 6.79 -2.05 -0.84
N SER A 276 6.15 -2.80 -1.76
CA SER A 276 6.84 -3.74 -2.65
C SER A 276 7.45 -3.09 -3.88
N CYS A 277 6.76 -2.11 -4.51
CA CYS A 277 7.20 -1.56 -5.81
C CYS A 277 7.22 -0.02 -5.85
N GLY A 278 6.88 0.65 -4.74
CA GLY A 278 6.86 2.11 -4.66
C GLY A 278 5.74 2.79 -5.43
N ASN A 279 4.74 2.05 -5.94
CA ASN A 279 3.59 2.64 -6.61
C ASN A 279 2.80 3.53 -5.64
N VAL A 280 2.45 4.75 -6.07
CA VAL A 280 1.73 5.73 -5.26
C VAL A 280 0.32 5.89 -5.80
N VAL A 281 -0.68 5.80 -4.93
CA VAL A 281 -2.10 5.94 -5.30
C VAL A 281 -2.80 6.94 -4.36
N ALA A 282 -3.86 7.57 -4.85
CA ALA A 282 -4.68 8.51 -4.07
C ALA A 282 -5.59 7.77 -3.08
N GLU A 283 -6.15 6.65 -3.51
CA GLU A 283 -7.04 5.81 -2.72
C GLU A 283 -6.42 4.43 -2.50
N TRP A 284 -6.70 3.85 -1.35
CA TRP A 284 -6.21 2.52 -1.02
C TRP A 284 -6.95 1.44 -1.81
N GLU A 285 -6.19 0.49 -2.33
CA GLU A 285 -6.69 -0.67 -3.07
C GLU A 285 -6.16 -1.98 -2.45
N PRO A 286 -6.93 -3.08 -2.48
CA PRO A 286 -6.51 -4.36 -1.90
C PRO A 286 -5.35 -5.01 -2.64
N VAL A 287 -5.21 -4.75 -3.94
CA VAL A 287 -4.16 -5.30 -4.82
C VAL A 287 -3.46 -4.13 -5.51
N CYS A 288 -2.15 -4.14 -5.49
CA CYS A 288 -1.38 -3.11 -6.18
C CYS A 288 -1.51 -3.24 -7.70
N GLY A 289 -2.04 -2.21 -8.36
CA GLY A 289 -2.22 -2.20 -9.82
C GLY A 289 -0.93 -2.31 -10.65
N ARG A 290 0.27 -2.18 -10.01
CA ARG A 290 1.55 -2.28 -10.69
C ARG A 290 2.25 -3.64 -10.47
N CYS A 291 2.31 -4.14 -9.25
CA CYS A 291 3.03 -5.38 -8.90
C CYS A 291 2.12 -6.53 -8.50
N GLU A 292 0.81 -6.30 -8.52
CA GLU A 292 -0.27 -7.26 -8.24
C GLU A 292 -0.20 -7.92 -6.85
N LYS A 293 0.58 -7.36 -5.93
CA LYS A 293 0.67 -7.87 -4.56
C LYS A 293 -0.50 -7.37 -3.72
N PHE A 294 -0.97 -8.26 -2.85
CA PHE A 294 -2.10 -8.04 -1.97
C PHE A 294 -1.69 -7.30 -0.68
N ASP A 295 -2.51 -6.29 -0.27
CA ASP A 295 -2.41 -5.52 0.99
C ASP A 295 -1.04 -4.89 1.24
N THR A 296 -0.44 -4.30 0.20
CA THR A 296 0.91 -3.72 0.26
C THR A 296 0.94 -2.20 0.35
N TYR A 297 -0.20 -1.52 0.38
CA TYR A 297 -0.24 -0.06 0.49
C TYR A 297 -0.17 0.40 1.94
N LEU A 298 0.86 1.19 2.24
CA LEU A 298 1.06 1.87 3.52
C LEU A 298 0.86 3.37 3.36
N TRP A 299 0.34 4.02 4.40
CA TRP A 299 0.20 5.48 4.44
C TRP A 299 1.50 6.09 4.96
N MET A 300 2.28 6.69 4.06
CA MET A 300 3.59 7.24 4.39
C MET A 300 4.04 8.31 3.38
N PRO A 301 4.98 9.20 3.73
CA PRO A 301 5.57 10.12 2.76
C PRO A 301 6.27 9.35 1.63
N PRO A 302 6.14 9.78 0.35
CA PRO A 302 6.88 9.20 -0.76
C PRO A 302 8.40 9.29 -0.53
N PRO A 303 9.16 8.25 -0.86
CA PRO A 303 10.61 8.31 -0.77
C PRO A 303 11.13 9.42 -1.69
N ARG A 304 12.04 10.26 -1.18
CA ARG A 304 12.68 11.27 -2.01
C ARG A 304 13.61 10.57 -3.00
N VAL A 305 13.44 10.84 -4.27
CA VAL A 305 14.44 10.49 -5.28
C VAL A 305 15.58 11.49 -5.09
N SER A 306 16.68 11.08 -4.45
CA SER A 306 17.90 11.88 -4.46
C SER A 306 18.33 12.09 -5.91
N GLN A 307 18.51 13.36 -6.30
CA GLN A 307 18.96 13.69 -7.65
C GLN A 307 20.32 13.03 -7.87
N ILE A 308 20.40 12.15 -8.85
CA ILE A 308 21.64 11.49 -9.29
C ILE A 308 22.65 12.51 -9.88
N SER A 309 22.20 13.77 -10.13
CA SER A 309 23.00 14.85 -10.70
C SER A 309 24.17 15.37 -9.85
N GLN A 310 24.34 14.92 -8.60
CA GLN A 310 25.54 15.29 -7.79
C GLN A 310 26.68 14.28 -7.87
N VAL A 311 26.50 13.12 -8.49
CA VAL A 311 27.55 12.12 -8.60
C VAL A 311 28.46 12.38 -9.80
N GLU A 312 27.97 13.03 -10.85
CA GLU A 312 28.76 13.33 -12.04
C GLU A 312 29.71 14.53 -11.88
N GLU A 313 29.39 15.53 -11.05
CA GLU A 313 30.29 16.68 -10.82
C GLU A 313 31.50 16.35 -9.94
N ASN A 314 31.43 15.34 -9.08
CA ASN A 314 32.57 14.96 -8.23
C ASN A 314 33.57 14.01 -8.91
N VAL A 315 33.21 13.36 -10.02
CA VAL A 315 34.12 12.47 -10.77
C VAL A 315 35.03 13.27 -11.71
N VAL A 316 34.59 14.47 -12.12
CA VAL A 316 35.39 15.33 -13.04
C VAL A 316 36.44 16.16 -12.31
N GLN A 317 36.33 16.34 -10.96
CA GLN A 317 37.28 17.15 -10.19
C GLN A 317 38.47 16.37 -9.60
N HIS A 318 38.46 15.04 -9.68
CA HIS A 318 39.64 14.25 -9.36
C HIS A 318 40.22 13.66 -10.65
N GLY A 319 40.80 14.54 -11.46
CA GLY A 319 41.67 14.13 -12.55
C GLY A 319 42.80 13.27 -11.97
N VAL A 320 42.82 11.99 -12.35
CA VAL A 320 43.98 11.14 -12.14
C VAL A 320 45.08 11.72 -13.01
N ASP A 321 46.10 12.31 -12.38
CA ASP A 321 47.34 12.75 -12.99
C ASP A 321 48.02 11.51 -13.57
N ILE A 322 47.83 11.30 -14.86
CA ILE A 322 48.55 10.26 -15.62
C ILE A 322 49.92 10.87 -15.91
N GLY A 323 50.91 10.54 -15.07
CA GLY A 323 52.30 10.91 -15.30
C GLY A 323 52.80 10.44 -16.66
N PRO A 324 53.93 11.01 -17.15
CA PRO A 324 54.35 10.97 -18.57
C PRO A 324 54.64 9.56 -19.04
N GLU A 325 54.27 9.32 -20.29
CA GLU A 325 54.62 8.14 -21.11
C GLU A 325 56.11 7.82 -21.02
N ILE A 326 56.44 6.60 -20.64
CA ILE A 326 57.75 6.06 -20.76
C ILE A 326 57.85 5.38 -22.15
N ASP A 327 58.52 6.07 -23.09
CA ASP A 327 59.08 5.45 -24.28
C ASP A 327 60.11 4.41 -23.85
N GLY A 328 59.96 3.19 -24.26
CA GLY A 328 60.90 2.12 -23.95
C GLY A 328 60.88 1.02 -24.98
N ASP A 329 61.89 1.01 -25.77
CA ASP A 329 62.20 0.10 -26.87
C ASP A 329 61.98 -1.38 -26.58
N ALA A 330 61.50 -2.05 -27.60
CA ALA A 330 61.33 -3.49 -27.65
C ALA A 330 62.70 -4.19 -27.82
N GLU A 331 63.07 -5.03 -26.87
CA GLU A 331 64.09 -6.09 -27.14
C GLU A 331 63.45 -7.47 -26.90
N HIS A 332 63.48 -8.23 -27.94
CA HIS A 332 63.11 -9.63 -28.06
C HIS A 332 64.08 -10.51 -27.29
N VAL A 333 63.64 -11.23 -26.30
CA VAL A 333 64.36 -12.35 -25.71
C VAL A 333 63.46 -13.59 -25.65
N MET A 334 63.82 -14.60 -26.44
CA MET A 334 63.24 -15.95 -26.42
C MET A 334 63.63 -16.69 -25.14
N PRO A 335 62.72 -17.50 -24.56
CA PRO A 335 63.08 -18.39 -23.44
C PRO A 335 63.70 -19.67 -23.91
N PRO A 336 64.63 -20.28 -23.12
CA PRO A 336 65.28 -21.51 -23.48
C PRO A 336 64.40 -22.73 -23.25
N ARG A 337 64.53 -23.73 -24.16
CA ARG A 337 63.91 -25.06 -24.00
C ARG A 337 64.63 -25.85 -22.91
N SER A 338 63.85 -26.39 -21.96
CA SER A 338 64.35 -27.41 -21.05
C SER A 338 64.15 -28.78 -21.66
N GLY A 339 65.25 -29.52 -21.76
CA GLY A 339 65.27 -30.95 -21.89
C GLY A 339 65.69 -31.60 -20.56
N ALA A 340 65.02 -32.63 -20.24
CA ALA A 340 65.28 -33.87 -19.58
C ALA A 340 64.11 -34.34 -18.75
#